data_2057544b0e1818f044751c19c6ff84c2
#
_entry.id   2057544b0e1818f044751c19c6ff84c2
#
_cell.length_a   1.000
_cell.length_b   1.000
_cell.length_c   1.000
_cell.angle_alpha   90.00
_cell.angle_beta   90.00
_cell.angle_gamma   90.00
#
_symmetry.space_group_name_H-M   'P 1'
#
loop_
_entity.id
_entity.type
_entity.pdbx_description
1 polymer ?
#
loop_
_entity_poly.entity_id
_entity_poly.type
_entity_poly.pdbx_seq_one_letter_code
_entity_poly.pdbx_strand_id
1 'polypeptide(L)'
;MEIYHFEQIVLDWPISVELKRYGLDWMVQITGGCAPHIGSVSVGTFADGEVHLRKILLPSHRDDVIGDRFAETLTKQLRTTVSVVCGIHYDLFFGLCSDPAIESVRITCT
;
A
#
# COMPACT_ATOMS: atom_id res chain seq x y z
N MET A 1 4.44 1.14 20.88
CA MET A 1 4.13 0.73 19.49
C MET A 1 4.89 1.60 18.53
N GLU A 2 5.56 1.00 17.57
CA GLU A 2 6.28 1.76 16.54
C GLU A 2 5.31 2.19 15.45
N ILE A 3 5.36 3.46 15.11
CA ILE A 3 4.55 4.05 14.06
C ILE A 3 5.47 4.90 13.18
N TYR A 4 5.40 4.67 11.88
CA TYR A 4 6.14 5.44 10.90
C TYR A 4 5.17 6.08 9.93
N HIS A 5 5.44 7.31 9.55
CA HIS A 5 4.59 8.05 8.64
C HIS A 5 5.43 8.68 7.54
N PHE A 6 5.00 8.49 6.30
CA PHE A 6 5.65 9.06 5.12
C PHE A 6 4.60 9.76 4.28
N GLU A 7 5.00 10.85 3.64
CA GLU A 7 4.11 11.60 2.78
C GLU A 7 4.87 12.06 1.55
N GLN A 8 4.20 11.99 0.40
CA GLN A 8 4.75 12.47 -0.86
C GLN A 8 3.65 13.15 -1.65
N ILE A 9 3.98 14.30 -2.24
CA ILE A 9 3.03 15.00 -3.11
C ILE A 9 3.12 14.40 -4.51
N VAL A 10 1.99 13.94 -5.01
CA VAL A 10 1.87 13.35 -6.35
C VAL A 10 0.69 14.01 -7.04
N LEU A 11 0.92 14.63 -8.20
CA LEU A 11 -0.11 15.32 -8.98
C LEU A 11 -0.90 16.32 -8.11
N ASP A 12 -0.16 17.13 -7.34
CA ASP A 12 -0.66 18.18 -6.45
C ASP A 12 -1.42 17.70 -5.20
N TRP A 13 -1.48 16.39 -4.96
CA TRP A 13 -2.15 15.84 -3.79
C TRP A 13 -1.19 15.00 -2.95
N PRO A 14 -1.35 15.02 -1.62
CA PRO A 14 -0.51 14.18 -0.79
C PRO A 14 -0.95 12.72 -0.84
N ILE A 15 0.04 11.85 -0.86
CA ILE A 15 -0.15 10.43 -0.60
C ILE A 15 0.55 10.13 0.70
N SER A 16 -0.17 9.59 1.65
CA SER A 16 0.33 9.27 2.98
C SER A 16 0.47 7.77 3.13
N VAL A 17 1.58 7.35 3.72
CA VAL A 17 1.82 5.95 4.08
C VAL A 17 2.10 5.91 5.57
N GLU A 18 1.32 5.13 6.29
CA GLU A 18 1.50 4.91 7.70
C GLU A 18 1.76 3.44 7.97
N LEU A 19 2.82 3.14 8.72
CA LEU A 19 3.18 1.79 9.13
C LEU A 19 3.08 1.70 10.65
N LYS A 20 2.32 0.72 11.13
CA LYS A 20 2.21 0.43 12.56
C LYS A 20 2.69 -1.00 12.82
N ARG A 21 3.54 -1.14 13.81
CA ARG A 21 4.05 -2.45 14.19
C ARG A 21 3.19 -3.06 15.28
N TYR A 22 2.80 -4.30 15.08
CA TYR A 22 2.06 -5.11 16.05
C TYR A 22 2.86 -6.39 16.35
N GLY A 23 3.65 -6.35 17.41
CA GLY A 23 4.55 -7.45 17.67
C GLY A 23 5.57 -7.58 16.56
N LEU A 24 5.54 -8.71 15.85
CA LEU A 24 6.41 -8.96 14.70
C LEU A 24 5.75 -8.54 13.37
N ASP A 25 4.48 -8.22 13.40
CA ASP A 25 3.70 -7.96 12.19
C ASP A 25 3.50 -6.46 11.96
N TRP A 26 3.12 -6.11 10.75
CA TRP A 26 2.95 -4.73 10.35
C TRP A 26 1.60 -4.48 9.70
N MET A 27 1.02 -3.34 10.02
CA MET A 27 -0.17 -2.82 9.35
C MET A 27 0.22 -1.55 8.60
N VAL A 28 -0.11 -1.49 7.31
CA VAL A 28 0.22 -0.38 6.44
C VAL A 28 -1.06 0.24 5.91
N GLN A 29 -1.15 1.57 5.98
CA GLN A 29 -2.23 2.32 5.37
C GLN A 29 -1.64 3.23 4.31
N ILE A 30 -2.20 3.16 3.10
CA ILE A 30 -1.79 4.02 1.99
C ILE A 30 -3.04 4.75 1.54
N THR A 31 -3.07 6.06 1.75
CA THR A 31 -4.22 6.87 1.37
C THR A 31 -3.77 8.15 0.70
N GLY A 32 -4.61 8.69 -0.15
CA GLY A 32 -4.27 9.97 -0.76
C GLY A 32 -5.07 10.32 -1.98
N GLY A 33 -4.57 11.34 -2.66
CA GLY A 33 -5.25 11.90 -3.80
C GLY A 33 -6.34 12.89 -3.38
N CYS A 34 -7.26 13.18 -4.29
CA CYS A 34 -8.32 14.15 -4.04
C CYS A 34 -9.49 13.55 -3.24
N ALA A 35 -9.57 12.23 -3.11
CA ALA A 35 -10.64 11.56 -2.36
C ALA A 35 -10.10 10.30 -1.67
N PRO A 36 -9.47 10.44 -0.51
CA PRO A 36 -9.00 9.28 0.25
C PRO A 36 -10.15 8.34 0.59
N HIS A 37 -9.90 7.03 0.47
CA HIS A 37 -10.92 6.01 0.71
C HIS A 37 -10.25 4.67 0.98
N ILE A 38 -11.03 3.62 1.10
CA ILE A 38 -10.53 2.25 1.13
C ILE A 38 -10.90 1.59 -0.20
N GLY A 39 -9.91 1.22 -0.99
CA GLY A 39 -10.11 0.58 -2.29
C GLY A 39 -9.69 -0.87 -2.31
N SER A 40 -8.67 -1.23 -1.56
CA SER A 40 -8.19 -2.62 -1.49
C SER A 40 -7.60 -2.92 -0.12
N VAL A 41 -7.61 -4.20 0.23
CA VAL A 41 -6.94 -4.72 1.42
C VAL A 41 -6.12 -5.91 0.97
N SER A 42 -4.83 -5.87 1.22
CA SER A 42 -3.90 -6.95 0.86
C SER A 42 -3.20 -7.45 2.11
N VAL A 43 -3.01 -8.75 2.21
CA VAL A 43 -2.29 -9.35 3.33
C VAL A 43 -1.23 -10.28 2.77
N GLY A 44 0.02 -10.02 3.10
CA GLY A 44 1.13 -10.89 2.78
C GLY A 44 1.52 -11.70 4.01
N THR A 45 1.73 -12.99 3.81
CA THR A 45 2.29 -13.87 4.82
C THR A 45 3.52 -14.56 4.27
N PHE A 46 4.48 -14.84 5.13
CA PHE A 46 5.72 -15.51 4.74
C PHE A 46 5.74 -16.91 5.32
N ALA A 47 5.79 -17.90 4.45
CA ALA A 47 5.82 -19.29 4.85
C ALA A 47 6.57 -20.12 3.81
N ASP A 48 7.35 -21.08 4.27
CA ASP A 48 8.11 -21.99 3.40
C ASP A 48 9.03 -21.27 2.42
N GLY A 49 9.59 -20.14 2.85
CA GLY A 49 10.50 -19.35 2.02
C GLY A 49 9.80 -18.51 0.96
N GLU A 50 8.48 -18.41 0.99
CA GLU A 50 7.70 -17.72 -0.03
C GLU A 50 6.70 -16.76 0.57
N VAL A 51 6.35 -15.72 -0.22
CA VAL A 51 5.29 -14.80 0.11
C VAL A 51 3.98 -15.35 -0.43
N HIS A 52 2.98 -15.40 0.45
CA HIS A 52 1.61 -15.74 0.08
C HIS A 52 0.76 -14.49 0.23
N LEU A 53 0.11 -14.09 -0.85
CA LEU A 53 -0.67 -12.86 -0.89
C LEU A 53 -2.16 -13.18 -1.02
N ARG A 54 -2.96 -12.51 -0.19
CA ARG A 54 -4.41 -12.53 -0.28
C ARG A 54 -4.92 -11.10 -0.33
N LYS A 55 -5.99 -10.87 -1.08
CA LYS A 55 -6.51 -9.52 -1.24
C LYS A 55 -8.01 -9.48 -1.39
N ILE A 56 -8.55 -8.31 -1.04
CA ILE A 56 -9.93 -7.93 -1.32
C ILE A 56 -9.87 -6.63 -2.09
N LEU A 57 -10.42 -6.62 -3.30
CA LEU A 57 -10.53 -5.42 -4.11
C LEU A 57 -11.98 -4.97 -4.11
N LEU A 58 -12.25 -3.75 -3.68
CA LEU A 58 -13.59 -3.21 -3.68
C LEU A 58 -14.03 -2.85 -5.11
N PRO A 59 -15.33 -2.93 -5.40
CA PRO A 59 -15.83 -2.65 -6.74
C PRO A 59 -15.40 -1.28 -7.26
N SER A 60 -15.04 -1.21 -8.55
CA SER A 60 -14.65 0.01 -9.26
C SER A 60 -13.33 0.62 -8.78
N HIS A 61 -12.53 -0.13 -8.06
CA HIS A 61 -11.21 0.32 -7.60
C HIS A 61 -10.10 -0.55 -8.16
N ARG A 62 -8.92 0.04 -8.33
CA ARG A 62 -7.73 -0.64 -8.79
C ARG A 62 -6.52 -0.34 -7.90
N ASP A 63 -6.79 -0.06 -6.64
CA ASP A 63 -5.75 0.26 -5.66
C ASP A 63 -4.91 -0.97 -5.29
N ASP A 64 -5.39 -2.15 -5.67
CA ASP A 64 -4.71 -3.42 -5.42
C ASP A 64 -3.31 -3.48 -6.04
N VAL A 65 -3.08 -2.79 -7.15
CA VAL A 65 -1.77 -2.78 -7.80
C VAL A 65 -0.70 -2.25 -6.84
N ILE A 66 -0.98 -1.14 -6.18
CA ILE A 66 -0.05 -0.54 -5.23
C ILE A 66 -0.05 -1.32 -3.92
N GLY A 67 -1.24 -1.64 -3.40
CA GLY A 67 -1.38 -2.38 -2.15
C GLY A 67 -0.69 -3.73 -2.20
N ASP A 68 -0.84 -4.47 -3.29
CA ASP A 68 -0.20 -5.77 -3.47
C ASP A 68 1.32 -5.65 -3.50
N ARG A 69 1.85 -4.64 -4.17
CA ARG A 69 3.29 -4.43 -4.24
C ARG A 69 3.90 -4.10 -2.89
N PHE A 70 3.22 -3.26 -2.10
CA PHE A 70 3.65 -2.99 -0.74
C PHE A 70 3.63 -4.25 0.11
N ALA A 71 2.52 -4.99 0.07
CA ALA A 71 2.37 -6.21 0.85
C ALA A 71 3.43 -7.24 0.48
N GLU A 72 3.63 -7.49 -0.80
CA GLU A 72 4.61 -8.45 -1.28
C GLU A 72 6.03 -8.05 -0.90
N THR A 73 6.40 -6.80 -1.19
CA THR A 73 7.76 -6.31 -0.94
C THR A 73 8.10 -6.32 0.54
N LEU A 74 7.21 -5.78 1.37
CA LEU A 74 7.46 -5.71 2.81
C LEU A 74 7.44 -7.09 3.47
N THR A 75 6.52 -7.94 3.07
CA THR A 75 6.47 -9.31 3.59
C THR A 75 7.76 -10.05 3.27
N LYS A 76 8.25 -9.90 2.05
CA LYS A 76 9.48 -10.55 1.62
C LYS A 76 10.70 -10.03 2.40
N GLN A 77 10.78 -8.71 2.59
CA GLN A 77 11.91 -8.10 3.29
C GLN A 77 11.88 -8.37 4.79
N LEU A 78 10.71 -8.27 5.40
CA LEU A 78 10.57 -8.40 6.85
C LEU A 78 10.31 -9.82 7.30
N ARG A 79 9.90 -10.70 6.39
CA ARG A 79 9.59 -12.11 6.66
C ARG A 79 8.55 -12.28 7.76
N THR A 80 7.51 -11.46 7.70
CA THR A 80 6.45 -11.44 8.69
C THR A 80 5.13 -11.11 8.00
N THR A 81 4.04 -11.14 8.74
CA THR A 81 2.73 -10.78 8.19
C THR A 81 2.61 -9.27 8.03
N VAL A 82 2.20 -8.83 6.85
CA VAL A 82 1.99 -7.43 6.55
C VAL A 82 0.62 -7.25 5.91
N SER A 83 -0.23 -6.43 6.52
CA SER A 83 -1.50 -6.04 5.93
C SER A 83 -1.37 -4.65 5.33
N VAL A 84 -1.96 -4.43 4.15
CA VAL A 84 -1.94 -3.14 3.48
C VAL A 84 -3.36 -2.75 3.10
N VAL A 85 -3.81 -1.63 3.64
CA VAL A 85 -5.07 -1.00 3.25
C VAL A 85 -4.72 0.17 2.36
N CYS A 86 -5.21 0.15 1.12
CA CYS A 86 -4.84 1.16 0.12
C CYS A 86 -6.09 1.83 -0.43
N GLY A 87 -6.06 3.17 -0.48
CA GLY A 87 -7.14 3.94 -1.07
C GLY A 87 -6.62 5.25 -1.60
N ILE A 88 -6.32 5.28 -2.89
CA ILE A 88 -5.81 6.45 -3.59
C ILE A 88 -6.77 6.77 -4.72
N HIS A 89 -7.23 8.00 -4.79
CA HIS A 89 -8.11 8.44 -5.86
C HIS A 89 -7.65 9.78 -6.44
N TYR A 90 -7.58 9.83 -7.77
CA TYR A 90 -7.36 11.05 -8.52
C TYR A 90 -8.44 11.17 -9.59
N ASP A 91 -8.88 12.39 -9.86
CA ASP A 91 -9.86 12.65 -10.90
C ASP A 91 -9.19 12.71 -12.28
N LEU A 92 -8.57 11.59 -12.66
CA LEU A 92 -7.94 11.42 -13.95
C LEU A 92 -8.53 10.21 -14.65
N PHE A 93 -8.45 10.21 -15.97
CA PHE A 93 -9.08 9.18 -16.79
C PHE A 93 -8.26 7.93 -16.97
N PHE A 94 -7.00 7.95 -16.60
CA PHE A 94 -6.09 6.88 -16.95
C PHE A 94 -5.62 6.17 -15.72
N GLY A 95 -5.29 4.88 -15.86
CA GLY A 95 -4.84 4.02 -14.80
C GLY A 95 -3.78 4.64 -13.90
N LEU A 96 -4.20 5.34 -12.88
CA LEU A 96 -3.32 6.02 -11.94
C LEU A 96 -2.38 5.07 -11.24
N CYS A 97 -2.82 3.83 -11.07
CA CYS A 97 -1.99 2.79 -10.49
C CYS A 97 -0.74 2.50 -11.33
N SER A 98 -0.74 2.93 -12.58
CA SER A 98 0.40 2.78 -13.48
C SER A 98 1.27 4.03 -13.53
N ASP A 99 0.90 5.12 -12.87
CA ASP A 99 1.67 6.35 -12.87
C ASP A 99 3.00 6.14 -12.14
N PRO A 100 4.13 6.45 -12.81
CA PRO A 100 5.45 6.30 -12.16
C PRO A 100 5.61 7.12 -10.90
N ALA A 101 4.94 8.28 -10.82
CA ALA A 101 5.01 9.12 -9.63
C ALA A 101 4.32 8.46 -8.45
N ILE A 102 3.23 7.72 -8.67
CA ILE A 102 2.56 6.97 -7.62
C ILE A 102 3.39 5.76 -7.22
N GLU A 103 4.00 5.09 -8.17
CA GLU A 103 4.87 3.96 -7.87
C GLU A 103 6.10 4.35 -7.06
N SER A 104 6.57 5.58 -7.19
CA SER A 104 7.73 6.05 -6.43
C SER A 104 7.46 6.11 -4.92
N VAL A 105 6.21 6.22 -4.51
CA VAL A 105 5.83 6.19 -3.09
C VAL A 105 6.29 4.90 -2.44
N ARG A 106 6.20 3.80 -3.17
CA ARG A 106 6.64 2.49 -2.70
C ARG A 106 8.13 2.49 -2.34
N ILE A 107 8.94 3.22 -3.11
CA ILE A 107 10.39 3.24 -2.92
C ILE A 107 10.75 3.98 -1.63
N THR A 108 10.02 5.03 -1.30
CA THR A 108 10.33 5.85 -0.12
C THR A 108 10.06 5.12 1.18
N CYS A 109 9.28 4.05 1.15
CA CYS A 109 8.92 3.27 2.35
C CYS A 109 9.89 2.13 2.62
N THR A 110 10.79 1.86 1.73
CA THR A 110 11.77 0.79 1.89
C THR A 110 13.11 1.32 2.35
#